data_f1810af1e84d44f99aca2cfd69af6b05
#
_entry.id   f1810af1e84d44f99aca2cfd69af6b05
#
_cell.length_a   1.000
_cell.length_b   1.000
_cell.length_c   1.000
_cell.angle_alpha   90.00
_cell.angle_beta   90.00
_cell.angle_gamma   90.00
#
_symmetry.space_group_name_H-M   'P 1'
#
loop_
_entity.id
_entity.type
_entity.pdbx_description
1 polymer ?
#
loop_
_entity_poly.entity_id
_entity_poly.type
_entity_poly.pdbx_seq_one_letter_code
_entity_poly.pdbx_strand_id
1 'polypeptide(L)'
;MALHNIQTRLLGQSCPFLHSFYTCFAPVSHLFRTRLERHRFMSTPATPASPTATAQQFASDNYTGICPEAWAAMQEANASPALPYGDDDWTHQAADAFRALFETECEVFFAFNGTAANSLSLAALCQSYHSVICSDVAHVETDECGAPEFFSNGSKLLTVKSSNGKLTPEAIAALATNRQDIHFPKPRVVTITQSTETGLVYSIDEIKAISAVCRELSLSLHMDGARFANACATLGCSPADMTWKTGVDVLCFGGTKNGMAVGDAVLFFHPQQAEGFDYRCKQAGQLASKMRFLSAPWVRMLQNNVWLKNGQHGNNCALAFANLIAGLPQVELIFPVQANAVFLRLPQSLQTSLRNRGWRFYTFIGGGARFMFSWDADMQRVEQLAADIKAIALAGH
;
A
#
# COMPACT_ATOMS: atom_id res chain seq x y z
N MET A 1 47.19 -34.89 -31.57
CA MET A 1 48.06 -34.58 -32.68
C MET A 1 47.28 -33.75 -33.68
N ALA A 2 47.54 -32.51 -34.00
CA ALA A 2 48.70 -31.67 -33.88
C ALA A 2 48.24 -30.23 -33.53
N LEU A 3 48.95 -29.67 -32.59
CA LEU A 3 49.15 -28.25 -32.32
C LEU A 3 50.03 -27.67 -33.42
N HIS A 4 49.89 -26.41 -33.69
CA HIS A 4 50.92 -25.42 -33.99
C HIS A 4 50.72 -24.55 -35.24
N ASN A 5 50.86 -23.25 -34.93
CA ASN A 5 51.35 -22.18 -35.81
C ASN A 5 50.44 -21.59 -36.90
N ILE A 6 49.95 -20.39 -36.64
CA ILE A 6 50.21 -19.25 -37.52
C ILE A 6 50.26 -17.97 -36.65
N GLN A 7 51.47 -17.64 -36.23
CA GLN A 7 51.91 -16.27 -35.96
C GLN A 7 52.62 -15.73 -37.18
N THR A 8 52.52 -14.41 -37.37
CA THR A 8 53.26 -13.55 -38.31
C THR A 8 52.78 -13.50 -39.78
N ARG A 9 52.08 -12.40 -40.04
CA ARG A 9 52.40 -11.37 -41.10
C ARG A 9 51.19 -10.53 -41.38
N LEU A 10 51.28 -9.25 -41.01
CA LEU A 10 51.07 -8.13 -41.93
C LEU A 10 51.29 -6.81 -41.14
N LEU A 11 52.52 -6.38 -41.22
CA LEU A 11 52.93 -5.00 -41.03
C LEU A 11 52.52 -4.21 -42.29
N GLY A 12 51.96 -3.02 -42.07
CA GLY A 12 52.04 -1.95 -43.08
C GLY A 12 50.76 -1.66 -43.81
N GLN A 13 49.91 -0.79 -43.20
CA GLN A 13 49.29 0.32 -43.93
C GLN A 13 48.86 1.39 -42.94
N SER A 14 49.53 2.50 -43.02
CA SER A 14 49.24 3.75 -42.33
C SER A 14 47.89 4.34 -42.76
N CYS A 15 46.98 4.49 -41.83
CA CYS A 15 45.75 5.26 -42.05
C CYS A 15 45.95 6.67 -41.45
N PRO A 16 45.90 7.73 -42.23
CA PRO A 16 46.13 9.10 -41.77
C PRO A 16 44.80 9.78 -41.38
N PHE A 17 44.22 9.37 -40.23
CA PHE A 17 43.07 10.05 -39.62
C PHE A 17 43.12 10.02 -38.09
N LEU A 18 44.26 10.46 -37.54
CA LEU A 18 44.43 10.59 -36.08
C LEU A 18 45.24 11.88 -35.79
N HIS A 19 44.74 13.02 -36.26
CA HIS A 19 45.26 14.32 -35.86
C HIS A 19 44.15 15.35 -35.95
N SER A 20 43.22 15.35 -35.05
CA SER A 20 42.39 16.53 -34.74
C SER A 20 41.39 16.28 -33.60
N PHE A 21 41.83 15.81 -32.44
CA PHE A 21 40.99 15.80 -31.22
C PHE A 21 41.81 16.00 -29.92
N TYR A 22 42.84 16.84 -29.98
CA TYR A 22 43.57 17.24 -28.77
C TYR A 22 43.81 18.74 -28.73
N THR A 23 42.75 19.55 -28.75
CA THR A 23 42.84 20.96 -28.33
C THR A 23 41.40 21.46 -28.07
N CYS A 24 40.85 21.15 -26.90
CA CYS A 24 39.77 21.90 -26.24
C CYS A 24 39.47 21.30 -24.83
N PHE A 25 40.48 21.21 -24.00
CA PHE A 25 40.29 21.18 -22.57
C PHE A 25 41.16 22.29 -21.95
N ALA A 26 40.65 23.52 -21.99
CA ALA A 26 41.07 24.56 -21.09
C ALA A 26 40.40 24.29 -19.71
N PRO A 27 41.10 24.51 -18.58
CA PRO A 27 40.57 24.13 -17.26
C PRO A 27 39.48 25.11 -16.82
N VAL A 28 38.24 24.65 -16.77
CA VAL A 28 37.16 25.32 -16.05
C VAL A 28 37.37 25.08 -14.54
N SER A 29 38.38 25.68 -13.98
CA SER A 29 38.70 25.57 -12.56
C SER A 29 38.47 26.85 -11.75
N HIS A 30 37.70 27.81 -12.26
CA HIS A 30 37.49 29.09 -11.57
C HIS A 30 36.06 29.62 -11.46
N LEU A 31 35.01 28.79 -11.65
CA LEU A 31 33.63 29.27 -11.53
C LEU A 31 32.72 28.42 -10.58
N PHE A 32 33.30 27.49 -9.81
CA PHE A 32 32.57 26.74 -8.75
C PHE A 32 33.12 26.95 -7.35
N ARG A 33 33.67 28.15 -7.06
CA ARG A 33 34.18 28.47 -5.72
C ARG A 33 33.45 29.61 -5.02
N THR A 34 32.15 29.79 -5.26
CA THR A 34 31.36 30.69 -4.42
C THR A 34 29.94 30.20 -4.40
N ARG A 35 29.62 29.32 -3.51
CA ARG A 35 28.36 29.07 -2.77
C ARG A 35 28.23 27.63 -2.24
N LEU A 36 29.25 27.15 -1.58
CA LEU A 36 29.05 26.20 -0.50
C LEU A 36 28.97 27.03 0.78
N GLU A 37 27.86 27.74 0.95
CA GLU A 37 27.41 28.06 2.29
C GLU A 37 27.16 26.70 2.96
N ARG A 38 28.13 26.34 3.82
CA ARG A 38 27.94 25.31 4.80
C ARG A 38 26.73 25.71 5.62
N HIS A 39 25.54 25.24 5.26
CA HIS A 39 24.50 25.03 6.25
C HIS A 39 25.08 24.00 7.24
N ARG A 40 25.83 24.52 8.22
CA ARG A 40 25.94 23.84 9.49
C ARG A 40 24.50 23.67 9.95
N PHE A 41 23.97 22.48 9.73
CA PHE A 41 22.93 21.96 10.59
C PHE A 41 23.58 21.87 12.00
N MET A 42 23.63 22.99 12.69
CA MET A 42 23.58 22.97 14.13
C MET A 42 22.16 22.51 14.41
N SER A 43 21.97 21.19 14.50
CA SER A 43 20.84 20.63 15.19
C SER A 43 20.95 21.11 16.64
N THR A 44 20.34 22.25 16.94
CA THR A 44 19.77 22.43 18.28
C THR A 44 19.02 21.14 18.54
N PRO A 45 19.27 20.43 19.65
CA PRO A 45 18.44 19.29 20.00
C PRO A 45 17.00 19.80 19.95
N ALA A 46 16.20 19.28 19.01
CA ALA A 46 14.80 19.62 18.93
C ALA A 46 14.25 19.32 20.32
N THR A 47 13.77 20.34 21.00
CA THR A 47 12.97 20.16 22.20
C THR A 47 11.93 19.12 21.81
N PRO A 48 11.81 17.97 22.50
CA PRO A 48 10.81 16.98 22.15
C PRO A 48 9.49 17.68 22.02
N ALA A 49 8.86 17.59 20.85
CA ALA A 49 7.57 18.20 20.59
C ALA A 49 6.65 17.81 21.74
N SER A 50 5.97 18.78 22.33
CA SER A 50 5.05 18.54 23.44
C SER A 50 4.17 17.33 23.09
N PRO A 51 4.00 16.33 23.98
CA PRO A 51 3.17 15.15 23.73
C PRO A 51 1.75 15.48 23.27
N THR A 52 1.28 16.69 23.56
CA THR A 52 -0.04 17.20 23.19
C THR A 52 -0.24 17.43 21.68
N ALA A 53 0.84 17.70 20.91
CA ALA A 53 0.71 18.00 19.48
C ALA A 53 0.46 16.74 18.62
N THR A 54 0.86 15.55 19.07
CA THR A 54 0.65 14.28 18.38
C THR A 54 -0.67 13.60 18.75
N ALA A 55 -1.24 13.92 19.91
CA ALA A 55 -2.47 13.32 20.42
C ALA A 55 -3.77 13.77 19.71
N GLN A 56 -3.72 14.84 18.91
CA GLN A 56 -4.89 15.41 18.20
C GLN A 56 -4.87 15.09 16.70
N GLN A 57 -4.34 13.95 16.32
CA GLN A 57 -4.25 13.55 14.94
C GLN A 57 -5.30 12.50 14.57
N PHE A 58 -6.03 12.77 13.48
CA PHE A 58 -6.90 11.84 12.76
C PHE A 58 -6.66 11.94 11.26
N ALA A 59 -5.42 12.25 10.85
CA ALA A 59 -5.07 12.42 9.45
C ALA A 59 -4.81 11.07 8.75
N SER A 60 -4.12 10.15 9.45
CA SER A 60 -3.72 8.88 8.88
C SER A 60 -3.47 7.81 9.95
N ASP A 61 -3.84 6.58 9.65
CA ASP A 61 -3.48 5.38 10.40
C ASP A 61 -1.97 5.01 10.27
N ASN A 62 -1.21 5.70 9.42
CA ASN A 62 0.25 5.62 9.36
C ASN A 62 0.98 6.44 10.46
N TYR A 63 0.28 7.23 11.28
CA TYR A 63 0.90 8.07 12.30
C TYR A 63 1.11 7.36 13.63
N THR A 64 0.60 6.14 13.75
CA THR A 64 0.64 5.35 14.98
C THR A 64 1.97 4.67 15.21
N GLY A 65 2.18 4.20 16.41
CA GLY A 65 3.31 3.37 16.76
C GLY A 65 3.08 1.89 16.43
N ILE A 66 3.90 1.04 17.05
CA ILE A 66 3.84 -0.41 16.91
C ILE A 66 2.96 -0.95 18.05
N CYS A 67 2.05 -1.88 17.77
CA CYS A 67 1.27 -2.52 18.81
C CYS A 67 2.13 -3.43 19.70
N PRO A 68 1.73 -3.64 20.96
CA PRO A 68 2.55 -4.40 21.93
C PRO A 68 2.94 -5.80 21.45
N GLU A 69 2.04 -6.51 20.78
CA GLU A 69 2.26 -7.85 20.28
C GLU A 69 3.30 -7.89 19.16
N ALA A 70 3.21 -6.97 18.21
CA ALA A 70 4.19 -6.84 17.13
C ALA A 70 5.57 -6.43 17.66
N TRP A 71 5.61 -5.51 18.64
CA TRP A 71 6.84 -5.11 19.29
C TRP A 71 7.51 -6.26 20.06
N ALA A 72 6.73 -7.04 20.84
CA ALA A 72 7.22 -8.20 21.55
C ALA A 72 7.81 -9.25 20.59
N ALA A 73 7.15 -9.51 19.46
CA ALA A 73 7.67 -10.41 18.42
C ALA A 73 9.02 -9.97 17.87
N MET A 74 9.20 -8.67 17.62
CA MET A 74 10.48 -8.12 17.17
C MET A 74 11.59 -8.29 18.22
N GLN A 75 11.27 -8.10 19.51
CA GLN A 75 12.21 -8.33 20.59
C GLN A 75 12.62 -9.81 20.71
N GLU A 76 11.65 -10.72 20.60
CA GLU A 76 11.92 -12.17 20.60
C GLU A 76 12.79 -12.57 19.39
N ALA A 77 12.47 -12.09 18.18
CA ALA A 77 13.26 -12.34 16.97
C ALA A 77 14.68 -11.76 17.03
N ASN A 78 14.92 -10.78 17.91
CA ASN A 78 16.24 -10.19 18.13
C ASN A 78 17.09 -10.92 19.18
N ALA A 79 16.53 -11.90 19.88
CA ALA A 79 17.20 -12.57 21.00
C ALA A 79 18.37 -13.46 20.56
N SER A 80 18.37 -13.96 19.32
CA SER A 80 19.41 -14.85 18.79
C SER A 80 19.67 -14.63 17.30
N PRO A 81 20.84 -15.07 16.78
CA PRO A 81 21.07 -15.16 15.33
C PRO A 81 20.07 -16.11 14.68
N ALA A 82 19.71 -15.80 13.42
CA ALA A 82 18.86 -16.63 12.58
C ALA A 82 19.32 -16.59 11.13
N LEU A 83 18.92 -17.57 10.34
CA LEU A 83 19.26 -17.64 8.91
C LEU A 83 18.76 -16.38 8.17
N PRO A 84 19.47 -15.94 7.12
CA PRO A 84 19.09 -14.72 6.39
C PRO A 84 18.07 -15.01 5.28
N TYR A 85 17.52 -13.95 4.71
CA TYR A 85 16.75 -13.95 3.46
C TYR A 85 15.47 -14.79 3.48
N GLY A 86 14.88 -15.01 4.64
CA GLY A 86 13.60 -15.73 4.77
C GLY A 86 13.74 -17.22 5.09
N ASP A 87 14.96 -17.75 5.20
CA ASP A 87 15.20 -19.12 5.62
C ASP A 87 15.15 -19.33 7.15
N ASP A 88 14.67 -18.32 7.86
CA ASP A 88 14.54 -18.33 9.33
C ASP A 88 13.18 -18.89 9.79
N ASP A 89 13.17 -19.44 11.01
CA ASP A 89 11.99 -20.05 11.61
C ASP A 89 10.82 -19.07 11.76
N TRP A 90 11.07 -17.77 11.98
CA TRP A 90 10.02 -16.78 12.10
C TRP A 90 9.28 -16.56 10.78
N THR A 91 10.02 -16.55 9.69
CA THR A 91 9.45 -16.40 8.34
C THR A 91 8.62 -17.63 7.98
N HIS A 92 9.09 -18.83 8.28
CA HIS A 92 8.32 -20.05 8.07
C HIS A 92 7.06 -20.10 8.93
N GLN A 93 7.17 -19.79 10.24
CA GLN A 93 6.00 -19.74 11.15
C GLN A 93 4.96 -18.72 10.70
N ALA A 94 5.39 -17.55 10.22
CA ALA A 94 4.47 -16.55 9.71
C ALA A 94 3.72 -17.04 8.47
N ALA A 95 4.44 -17.67 7.52
CA ALA A 95 3.83 -18.25 6.32
C ALA A 95 2.82 -19.36 6.68
N ASP A 96 3.17 -20.25 7.61
CA ASP A 96 2.26 -21.31 8.08
C ASP A 96 1.05 -20.74 8.80
N ALA A 97 1.21 -19.66 9.59
CA ALA A 97 0.11 -18.97 10.22
C ALA A 97 -0.87 -18.35 9.22
N PHE A 98 -0.36 -17.83 8.08
CA PHE A 98 -1.21 -17.35 6.97
C PHE A 98 -1.96 -18.53 6.31
N ARG A 99 -1.29 -19.65 6.00
CA ARG A 99 -1.96 -20.84 5.43
C ARG A 99 -3.08 -21.34 6.32
N ALA A 100 -2.83 -21.40 7.63
CA ALA A 100 -3.84 -21.76 8.63
C ALA A 100 -4.99 -20.75 8.68
N LEU A 101 -4.71 -19.44 8.64
CA LEU A 101 -5.72 -18.38 8.67
C LEU A 101 -6.62 -18.40 7.44
N PHE A 102 -6.05 -18.66 6.25
CA PHE A 102 -6.79 -18.71 4.99
C PHE A 102 -7.33 -20.09 4.64
N GLU A 103 -7.08 -21.12 5.47
CA GLU A 103 -7.58 -22.49 5.29
C GLU A 103 -7.19 -23.10 3.93
N THR A 104 -6.03 -22.74 3.40
CA THR A 104 -5.55 -23.22 2.11
C THR A 104 -4.04 -23.13 1.98
N GLU A 105 -3.48 -23.96 1.11
CA GLU A 105 -2.11 -23.79 0.65
C GLU A 105 -2.00 -22.51 -0.21
N CYS A 106 -1.03 -21.69 0.12
CA CYS A 106 -0.73 -20.48 -0.64
C CYS A 106 0.75 -20.13 -0.52
N GLU A 107 1.27 -19.41 -1.53
CA GLU A 107 2.61 -18.85 -1.46
C GLU A 107 2.57 -17.51 -0.74
N VAL A 108 3.44 -17.35 0.26
CA VAL A 108 3.47 -16.20 1.16
C VAL A 108 4.81 -15.50 1.08
N PHE A 109 4.80 -14.21 0.78
CA PHE A 109 5.98 -13.35 0.71
C PHE A 109 5.78 -12.12 1.59
N PHE A 110 6.88 -11.52 2.04
CA PHE A 110 6.84 -10.32 2.86
C PHE A 110 7.54 -9.16 2.14
N ALA A 111 6.82 -8.05 2.00
CA ALA A 111 7.32 -6.82 1.40
C ALA A 111 7.41 -5.72 2.48
N PHE A 112 8.28 -4.73 2.27
CA PHE A 112 8.50 -3.65 3.23
C PHE A 112 7.26 -2.75 3.40
N ASN A 113 6.51 -2.52 2.32
CA ASN A 113 5.32 -1.67 2.30
C ASN A 113 4.32 -2.08 1.22
N GLY A 114 3.11 -1.49 1.24
CA GLY A 114 2.02 -1.77 0.31
C GLY A 114 2.36 -1.45 -1.15
N THR A 115 3.08 -0.37 -1.42
CA THR A 115 3.50 -0.02 -2.79
C THR A 115 4.35 -1.12 -3.41
N ALA A 116 5.30 -1.69 -2.66
CA ALA A 116 6.09 -2.83 -3.14
C ALA A 116 5.23 -4.09 -3.31
N ALA A 117 4.35 -4.37 -2.35
CA ALA A 117 3.44 -5.52 -2.42
C ALA A 117 2.55 -5.46 -3.66
N ASN A 118 1.86 -4.34 -3.88
CA ASN A 118 0.97 -4.14 -5.03
C ASN A 118 1.75 -4.18 -6.35
N SER A 119 2.82 -3.39 -6.46
CA SER A 119 3.58 -3.27 -7.71
C SER A 119 4.20 -4.58 -8.16
N LEU A 120 4.78 -5.36 -7.23
CA LEU A 120 5.41 -6.65 -7.56
C LEU A 120 4.36 -7.72 -7.86
N SER A 121 3.23 -7.72 -7.16
CA SER A 121 2.11 -8.64 -7.43
C SER A 121 1.53 -8.40 -8.82
N LEU A 122 1.26 -7.15 -9.17
CA LEU A 122 0.80 -6.79 -10.51
C LEU A 122 1.85 -7.14 -11.58
N ALA A 123 3.13 -6.91 -11.29
CA ALA A 123 4.23 -7.30 -12.18
C ALA A 123 4.37 -8.82 -12.38
N ALA A 124 3.99 -9.63 -11.39
CA ALA A 124 3.97 -11.08 -11.52
C ALA A 124 2.84 -11.55 -12.44
N LEU A 125 1.70 -10.86 -12.42
CA LEU A 125 0.52 -11.20 -13.20
C LEU A 125 0.55 -10.61 -14.63
N CYS A 126 1.40 -9.61 -14.91
CA CYS A 126 1.42 -8.84 -16.15
C CYS A 126 2.70 -9.02 -16.97
N GLN A 127 2.55 -8.93 -18.28
CA GLN A 127 3.64 -8.61 -19.22
C GLN A 127 3.54 -7.13 -19.60
N SER A 128 4.60 -6.55 -20.16
CA SER A 128 4.66 -5.12 -20.51
C SER A 128 3.55 -4.61 -21.45
N TYR A 129 2.97 -5.49 -22.26
CA TYR A 129 1.84 -5.16 -23.16
C TYR A 129 0.47 -5.36 -22.53
N HIS A 130 0.42 -5.78 -21.26
CA HIS A 130 -0.83 -5.95 -20.54
C HIS A 130 -1.32 -4.63 -19.92
N SER A 131 -2.56 -4.65 -19.44
CA SER A 131 -3.11 -3.59 -18.64
C SER A 131 -3.82 -4.13 -17.41
N VAL A 132 -3.91 -3.26 -16.39
CA VAL A 132 -4.57 -3.49 -15.12
C VAL A 132 -5.78 -2.58 -15.03
N ILE A 133 -6.96 -3.13 -14.78
CA ILE A 133 -8.20 -2.36 -14.56
C ILE A 133 -8.31 -2.03 -13.08
N CYS A 134 -8.49 -0.74 -12.76
CA CYS A 134 -8.64 -0.25 -11.40
C CYS A 134 -9.67 0.90 -11.31
N SER A 135 -10.09 1.26 -10.10
CA SER A 135 -10.83 2.50 -9.86
C SER A 135 -9.93 3.72 -10.12
N ASP A 136 -10.51 4.84 -10.54
CA ASP A 136 -9.82 6.12 -10.74
C ASP A 136 -9.31 6.75 -9.43
N VAL A 137 -9.71 6.20 -8.29
CA VAL A 137 -9.21 6.60 -6.96
C VAL A 137 -8.38 5.51 -6.28
N ALA A 138 -8.09 4.40 -6.99
CA ALA A 138 -7.27 3.32 -6.45
C ALA A 138 -5.85 3.81 -6.13
N HIS A 139 -5.29 3.34 -5.02
CA HIS A 139 -3.95 3.72 -4.55
C HIS A 139 -2.87 3.49 -5.61
N VAL A 140 -2.96 2.40 -6.36
CA VAL A 140 -2.04 2.06 -7.47
C VAL A 140 -2.02 3.12 -8.57
N GLU A 141 -3.13 3.85 -8.77
CA GLU A 141 -3.24 4.94 -9.75
C GLU A 141 -2.80 6.29 -9.17
N THR A 142 -3.18 6.59 -7.91
CA THR A 142 -3.10 7.95 -7.37
C THR A 142 -1.87 8.19 -6.49
N ASP A 143 -1.35 7.18 -5.78
CA ASP A 143 -0.40 7.37 -4.69
C ASP A 143 0.81 6.40 -4.71
N GLU A 144 1.10 5.73 -5.84
CA GLU A 144 2.25 4.83 -5.98
C GLU A 144 3.29 5.34 -6.99
N CYS A 145 3.16 6.57 -7.46
CA CYS A 145 4.17 7.26 -8.28
C CYS A 145 4.61 6.47 -9.55
N GLY A 146 3.69 5.71 -10.18
CA GLY A 146 4.00 4.89 -11.35
C GLY A 146 4.80 3.61 -11.02
N ALA A 147 4.85 3.18 -9.76
CA ALA A 147 5.56 1.97 -9.39
C ALA A 147 4.98 0.68 -10.01
N PRO A 148 3.64 0.52 -10.13
CA PRO A 148 3.08 -0.63 -10.84
C PRO A 148 3.56 -0.73 -12.29
N GLU A 149 3.56 0.38 -13.03
CA GLU A 149 4.04 0.45 -14.41
C GLU A 149 5.55 0.21 -14.50
N PHE A 150 6.32 0.77 -13.56
CA PHE A 150 7.77 0.60 -13.54
C PHE A 150 8.17 -0.86 -13.34
N PHE A 151 7.64 -1.53 -12.32
CA PHE A 151 8.01 -2.92 -12.00
C PHE A 151 7.42 -3.95 -12.97
N SER A 152 6.32 -3.63 -13.65
CA SER A 152 5.74 -4.47 -14.71
C SER A 152 6.34 -4.23 -16.10
N ASN A 153 7.39 -3.41 -16.21
CA ASN A 153 8.04 -3.02 -17.46
C ASN A 153 7.09 -2.29 -18.43
N GLY A 154 6.14 -1.50 -17.91
CA GLY A 154 5.30 -0.62 -18.68
C GLY A 154 3.87 -1.09 -18.91
N SER A 155 3.33 -2.00 -18.09
CA SER A 155 1.88 -2.29 -18.13
C SER A 155 1.10 -1.00 -17.83
N LYS A 156 -0.06 -0.85 -18.47
CA LYS A 156 -0.87 0.36 -18.36
C LYS A 156 -1.99 0.17 -17.35
N LEU A 157 -2.20 1.16 -16.47
CA LEU A 157 -3.43 1.23 -15.69
C LEU A 157 -4.57 1.74 -16.57
N LEU A 158 -5.72 1.08 -16.52
CA LEU A 158 -6.97 1.47 -17.16
C LEU A 158 -7.99 1.78 -16.08
N THR A 159 -8.30 3.07 -15.91
CA THR A 159 -9.14 3.52 -14.82
C THR A 159 -10.62 3.51 -15.18
N VAL A 160 -11.44 3.09 -14.23
CA VAL A 160 -12.90 3.21 -14.26
C VAL A 160 -13.30 4.33 -13.31
N LYS A 161 -14.05 5.32 -13.81
CA LYS A 161 -14.63 6.35 -12.94
C LYS A 161 -15.62 5.71 -11.97
N SER A 162 -15.41 5.94 -10.70
CA SER A 162 -16.25 5.43 -9.64
C SER A 162 -16.61 6.53 -8.63
N SER A 163 -17.88 6.70 -8.34
CA SER A 163 -18.36 7.67 -7.36
C SER A 163 -18.05 7.27 -5.91
N ASN A 164 -17.70 6.01 -5.69
CA ASN A 164 -17.52 5.42 -4.36
C ASN A 164 -16.27 4.55 -4.22
N GLY A 165 -15.37 4.58 -5.20
CA GLY A 165 -14.12 3.79 -5.21
C GLY A 165 -14.32 2.31 -5.55
N LYS A 166 -15.54 1.82 -5.76
CA LYS A 166 -15.81 0.43 -6.14
C LYS A 166 -15.88 0.25 -7.65
N LEU A 167 -15.34 -0.84 -8.15
CA LEU A 167 -15.60 -1.36 -9.49
C LEU A 167 -16.89 -2.16 -9.52
N THR A 168 -17.56 -2.19 -10.68
CA THR A 168 -18.70 -3.08 -10.93
C THR A 168 -18.37 -4.08 -12.04
N PRO A 169 -19.03 -5.25 -12.06
CA PRO A 169 -18.86 -6.24 -13.13
C PRO A 169 -19.07 -5.65 -14.53
N GLU A 170 -20.09 -4.80 -14.71
CA GLU A 170 -20.43 -4.17 -15.98
C GLU A 170 -19.33 -3.21 -16.45
N ALA A 171 -18.78 -2.41 -15.54
CA ALA A 171 -17.71 -1.47 -15.87
C ALA A 171 -16.41 -2.20 -16.24
N ILE A 172 -16.08 -3.30 -15.54
CA ILE A 172 -14.95 -4.17 -15.86
C ILE A 172 -15.15 -4.78 -17.25
N ALA A 173 -16.29 -5.40 -17.51
CA ALA A 173 -16.60 -6.04 -18.79
C ALA A 173 -16.55 -5.02 -19.94
N ALA A 174 -17.17 -3.86 -19.77
CA ALA A 174 -17.16 -2.80 -20.78
C ALA A 174 -15.75 -2.34 -21.13
N LEU A 175 -14.87 -2.13 -20.12
CA LEU A 175 -13.50 -1.69 -20.36
C LEU A 175 -12.62 -2.80 -20.94
N ALA A 176 -12.76 -4.04 -20.47
CA ALA A 176 -11.98 -5.18 -20.92
C ALA A 176 -12.29 -5.59 -22.36
N THR A 177 -13.53 -5.35 -22.84
CA THR A 177 -13.98 -5.72 -24.19
C THR A 177 -14.03 -4.55 -25.17
N ASN A 178 -13.77 -3.32 -24.71
CA ASN A 178 -13.86 -2.10 -25.52
C ASN A 178 -12.97 -2.13 -26.78
N ARG A 179 -11.72 -2.66 -26.61
CA ARG A 179 -10.77 -2.84 -27.70
C ARG A 179 -10.01 -4.14 -27.52
N GLN A 180 -9.97 -4.94 -28.62
CA GLN A 180 -9.28 -6.23 -28.66
C GLN A 180 -8.22 -6.32 -29.78
N ASP A 181 -7.98 -5.19 -30.45
CA ASP A 181 -6.96 -5.10 -31.50
C ASP A 181 -5.55 -4.92 -30.89
N ILE A 182 -4.52 -5.27 -31.67
CA ILE A 182 -3.12 -5.28 -31.25
C ILE A 182 -2.54 -3.88 -30.92
N HIS A 183 -3.26 -2.80 -31.20
CA HIS A 183 -2.83 -1.43 -30.91
C HIS A 183 -3.25 -0.97 -29.51
N PHE A 184 -3.97 -1.79 -28.75
CA PHE A 184 -4.43 -1.47 -27.40
C PHE A 184 -3.83 -2.46 -26.38
N PRO A 185 -3.42 -1.99 -25.18
CA PRO A 185 -2.90 -2.88 -24.17
C PRO A 185 -3.94 -3.92 -23.77
N LYS A 186 -3.55 -5.19 -23.74
CA LYS A 186 -4.46 -6.30 -23.44
C LYS A 186 -4.78 -6.34 -21.95
N PRO A 187 -6.06 -6.18 -21.54
CA PRO A 187 -6.45 -6.34 -20.14
C PRO A 187 -6.05 -7.72 -19.59
N ARG A 188 -5.47 -7.76 -18.40
CA ARG A 188 -4.99 -8.99 -17.78
C ARG A 188 -5.34 -9.12 -16.31
N VAL A 189 -5.39 -8.02 -15.58
CA VAL A 189 -5.64 -7.99 -14.14
C VAL A 189 -6.74 -6.97 -13.84
N VAL A 190 -7.59 -7.31 -12.89
CA VAL A 190 -8.45 -6.37 -12.18
C VAL A 190 -7.89 -6.22 -10.78
N THR A 191 -7.71 -5.00 -10.29
CA THR A 191 -7.36 -4.73 -8.89
C THR A 191 -8.48 -4.00 -8.19
N ILE A 192 -8.87 -4.52 -7.02
CA ILE A 192 -9.83 -3.90 -6.10
C ILE A 192 -9.14 -3.60 -4.79
N THR A 193 -9.58 -2.56 -4.08
CA THR A 193 -9.05 -2.19 -2.76
C THR A 193 -10.06 -2.53 -1.67
N GLN A 194 -9.63 -3.26 -0.63
CA GLN A 194 -10.48 -3.71 0.45
C GLN A 194 -9.85 -3.32 1.83
N SER A 195 -10.44 -2.37 2.56
CA SER A 195 -11.55 -1.46 2.18
C SER A 195 -11.08 -0.40 1.17
N THR A 196 -12.01 0.15 0.39
CA THR A 196 -11.72 1.15 -0.64
C THR A 196 -11.12 2.43 -0.05
N GLU A 197 -10.55 3.27 -0.90
CA GLU A 197 -9.97 4.57 -0.54
C GLU A 197 -11.02 5.54 0.03
N THR A 198 -12.29 5.30 -0.27
CA THR A 198 -13.44 6.04 0.28
C THR A 198 -14.00 5.42 1.57
N GLY A 199 -13.36 4.37 2.10
CA GLY A 199 -13.74 3.70 3.34
C GLY A 199 -14.92 2.73 3.21
N LEU A 200 -15.34 2.42 1.99
CA LEU A 200 -16.39 1.42 1.75
C LEU A 200 -15.81 0.02 1.66
N VAL A 201 -16.66 -0.97 1.92
CA VAL A 201 -16.28 -2.39 1.94
C VAL A 201 -17.06 -3.13 0.83
N TYR A 202 -16.34 -3.84 -0.03
CA TYR A 202 -16.99 -4.79 -0.95
C TYR A 202 -17.61 -5.93 -0.15
N SER A 203 -18.87 -6.22 -0.41
CA SER A 203 -19.51 -7.42 0.13
C SER A 203 -18.96 -8.69 -0.55
N ILE A 204 -19.17 -9.82 0.09
CA ILE A 204 -18.80 -11.13 -0.46
C ILE A 204 -19.46 -11.35 -1.86
N ASP A 205 -20.70 -10.93 -2.02
CA ASP A 205 -21.42 -11.11 -3.28
C ASP A 205 -20.89 -10.15 -4.37
N GLU A 206 -20.51 -8.92 -4.03
CA GLU A 206 -19.83 -8.01 -4.97
C GLU A 206 -18.50 -8.59 -5.45
N ILE A 207 -17.67 -9.15 -4.55
CA ILE A 207 -16.40 -9.80 -4.93
C ILE A 207 -16.65 -11.01 -5.83
N LYS A 208 -17.63 -11.87 -5.50
CA LYS A 208 -18.01 -13.01 -6.35
C LYS A 208 -18.44 -12.59 -7.73
N ALA A 209 -19.24 -11.53 -7.84
CA ALA A 209 -19.72 -11.02 -9.12
C ALA A 209 -18.55 -10.48 -9.98
N ILE A 210 -17.63 -9.73 -9.38
CA ILE A 210 -16.40 -9.26 -10.04
C ILE A 210 -15.54 -10.45 -10.49
N SER A 211 -15.32 -11.43 -9.61
CA SER A 211 -14.55 -12.63 -9.92
C SER A 211 -15.17 -13.46 -11.05
N ALA A 212 -16.50 -13.53 -11.13
CA ALA A 212 -17.18 -14.24 -12.23
C ALA A 212 -16.84 -13.61 -13.59
N VAL A 213 -16.90 -12.28 -13.69
CA VAL A 213 -16.51 -11.55 -14.91
C VAL A 213 -15.02 -11.71 -15.20
N CYS A 214 -14.16 -11.65 -14.17
CA CYS A 214 -12.72 -11.89 -14.34
C CYS A 214 -12.46 -13.28 -14.96
N ARG A 215 -13.12 -14.32 -14.45
CA ARG A 215 -12.98 -15.69 -15.01
C ARG A 215 -13.47 -15.79 -16.45
N GLU A 216 -14.63 -15.21 -16.76
CA GLU A 216 -15.19 -15.19 -18.11
C GLU A 216 -14.22 -14.54 -19.10
N LEU A 217 -13.58 -13.45 -18.71
CA LEU A 217 -12.66 -12.68 -19.55
C LEU A 217 -11.18 -13.10 -19.40
N SER A 218 -10.89 -14.17 -18.68
CA SER A 218 -9.52 -14.66 -18.39
C SER A 218 -8.61 -13.59 -17.77
N LEU A 219 -9.17 -12.81 -16.85
CA LEU A 219 -8.47 -11.81 -16.04
C LEU A 219 -8.16 -12.39 -14.66
N SER A 220 -7.03 -12.03 -14.08
CA SER A 220 -6.72 -12.29 -12.67
C SER A 220 -7.34 -11.20 -11.79
N LEU A 221 -7.74 -11.58 -10.57
CA LEU A 221 -8.28 -10.66 -9.57
C LEU A 221 -7.26 -10.45 -8.44
N HIS A 222 -6.69 -9.25 -8.38
CA HIS A 222 -5.80 -8.78 -7.31
C HIS A 222 -6.60 -7.98 -6.30
N MET A 223 -6.29 -8.15 -5.00
CA MET A 223 -6.88 -7.38 -3.91
C MET A 223 -5.79 -6.61 -3.15
N ASP A 224 -5.83 -5.29 -3.23
CA ASP A 224 -5.11 -4.43 -2.29
C ASP A 224 -5.82 -4.47 -0.94
N GLY A 225 -5.21 -5.11 0.01
CA GLY A 225 -5.71 -5.30 1.38
C GLY A 225 -4.99 -4.42 2.40
N ALA A 226 -4.60 -3.18 2.04
CA ALA A 226 -3.97 -2.25 2.98
C ALA A 226 -4.77 -2.05 4.28
N ARG A 227 -6.10 -2.24 4.21
CA ARG A 227 -7.02 -2.25 5.36
C ARG A 227 -7.91 -3.50 5.39
N PHE A 228 -7.35 -4.63 4.99
CA PHE A 228 -8.03 -5.92 4.98
C PHE A 228 -8.64 -6.29 6.34
N ALA A 229 -7.92 -6.02 7.42
CA ALA A 229 -8.40 -6.26 8.78
C ALA A 229 -9.70 -5.51 9.09
N ASN A 230 -9.79 -4.24 8.67
CA ASN A 230 -10.99 -3.42 8.86
C ASN A 230 -12.18 -3.98 8.07
N ALA A 231 -11.95 -4.42 6.86
CA ALA A 231 -13.00 -5.03 6.03
C ALA A 231 -13.50 -6.36 6.60
N CYS A 232 -12.59 -7.25 7.04
CA CYS A 232 -12.96 -8.49 7.72
C CYS A 232 -13.80 -8.22 8.98
N ALA A 233 -13.39 -7.24 9.79
CA ALA A 233 -14.11 -6.85 11.00
C ALA A 233 -15.54 -6.34 10.68
N THR A 234 -15.70 -5.59 9.58
CA THR A 234 -17.01 -5.09 9.15
C THR A 234 -17.92 -6.21 8.65
N LEU A 235 -17.38 -7.12 7.84
CA LEU A 235 -18.17 -8.20 7.24
C LEU A 235 -18.45 -9.35 8.21
N GLY A 236 -17.65 -9.49 9.28
CA GLY A 236 -17.75 -10.61 10.22
C GLY A 236 -17.51 -11.96 9.55
N CYS A 237 -16.73 -12.00 8.47
CA CYS A 237 -16.46 -13.20 7.69
C CYS A 237 -15.02 -13.72 7.91
N SER A 238 -14.77 -14.96 7.49
CA SER A 238 -13.40 -15.48 7.48
C SER A 238 -12.57 -14.81 6.39
N PRO A 239 -11.23 -14.68 6.55
CA PRO A 239 -10.35 -14.23 5.49
C PRO A 239 -10.46 -15.05 4.19
N ALA A 240 -10.64 -16.36 4.32
CA ALA A 240 -10.83 -17.27 3.20
C ALA A 240 -12.11 -16.95 2.40
N ASP A 241 -13.21 -16.64 3.10
CA ASP A 241 -14.50 -16.31 2.47
C ASP A 241 -14.44 -14.98 1.71
N MET A 242 -13.60 -14.02 2.16
CA MET A 242 -13.44 -12.74 1.49
C MET A 242 -12.42 -12.78 0.33
N THR A 243 -11.65 -13.86 0.19
CA THR A 243 -10.55 -13.93 -0.79
C THR A 243 -10.70 -15.10 -1.75
N TRP A 244 -9.91 -16.15 -1.59
CA TRP A 244 -9.80 -17.22 -2.58
C TRP A 244 -11.11 -17.98 -2.81
N LYS A 245 -11.96 -18.14 -1.79
CA LYS A 245 -13.30 -18.76 -1.94
C LYS A 245 -14.26 -17.91 -2.79
N THR A 246 -14.00 -16.61 -2.90
CA THR A 246 -14.71 -15.71 -3.83
C THR A 246 -14.00 -15.55 -5.17
N GLY A 247 -12.79 -16.10 -5.31
CA GLY A 247 -12.01 -16.10 -6.54
C GLY A 247 -11.00 -14.98 -6.67
N VAL A 248 -10.53 -14.42 -5.57
CA VAL A 248 -9.33 -13.56 -5.54
C VAL A 248 -8.11 -14.44 -5.76
N ASP A 249 -7.24 -14.04 -6.69
CA ASP A 249 -6.01 -14.76 -7.02
C ASP A 249 -4.84 -14.35 -6.13
N VAL A 250 -4.71 -13.05 -5.83
CA VAL A 250 -3.61 -12.49 -5.04
C VAL A 250 -4.15 -11.45 -4.07
N LEU A 251 -3.69 -11.53 -2.82
CA LEU A 251 -3.97 -10.55 -1.77
C LEU A 251 -2.67 -9.88 -1.31
N CYS A 252 -2.65 -8.55 -1.24
CA CYS A 252 -1.66 -7.79 -0.49
C CYS A 252 -2.24 -7.45 0.89
N PHE A 253 -1.88 -8.20 1.93
CA PHE A 253 -2.41 -8.00 3.28
C PHE A 253 -1.56 -7.00 4.06
N GLY A 254 -2.12 -5.81 4.33
CA GLY A 254 -1.42 -4.72 5.00
C GLY A 254 -1.25 -4.94 6.51
N GLY A 255 0.01 -4.91 6.98
CA GLY A 255 0.35 -4.96 8.40
C GLY A 255 0.65 -3.60 9.00
N THR A 256 1.25 -2.71 8.23
CA THR A 256 1.74 -1.41 8.71
C THR A 256 0.62 -0.55 9.32
N LYS A 257 -0.53 -0.42 8.66
CA LYS A 257 -1.66 0.36 9.17
C LYS A 257 -2.42 -0.32 10.30
N ASN A 258 -2.08 -1.58 10.57
CA ASN A 258 -2.75 -2.42 11.57
C ASN A 258 -1.91 -2.67 12.84
N GLY A 259 -0.88 -1.85 13.08
CA GLY A 259 -0.06 -1.90 14.29
C GLY A 259 1.32 -2.52 14.13
N MET A 260 1.77 -2.81 12.91
CA MET A 260 3.16 -3.20 12.67
C MET A 260 4.04 -1.99 12.35
N ALA A 261 5.35 -2.11 12.60
CA ALA A 261 6.32 -1.08 12.25
C ALA A 261 6.44 -0.91 10.72
N VAL A 262 6.55 -2.03 10.04
CA VAL A 262 6.71 -2.20 8.59
C VAL A 262 6.25 -3.62 8.24
N GLY A 263 5.94 -3.84 6.97
CA GLY A 263 5.70 -5.18 6.46
C GLY A 263 4.25 -5.44 6.09
N ASP A 264 4.08 -5.77 4.82
CA ASP A 264 2.83 -6.27 4.26
C ASP A 264 3.10 -7.68 3.71
N ALA A 265 2.10 -8.55 3.76
CA ALA A 265 2.21 -9.91 3.23
C ALA A 265 1.55 -10.00 1.86
N VAL A 266 2.21 -10.67 0.91
CA VAL A 266 1.66 -10.99 -0.40
C VAL A 266 1.33 -12.47 -0.42
N LEU A 267 0.06 -12.79 -0.66
CA LEU A 267 -0.45 -14.16 -0.71
C LEU A 267 -0.93 -14.48 -2.13
N PHE A 268 -0.31 -15.47 -2.76
CA PHE A 268 -0.80 -16.04 -4.00
C PHE A 268 -1.57 -17.33 -3.70
N PHE A 269 -2.86 -17.34 -4.04
CA PHE A 269 -3.72 -18.51 -3.82
C PHE A 269 -3.57 -19.56 -4.93
N HIS A 270 -2.84 -19.23 -5.99
CA HIS A 270 -2.47 -20.13 -7.08
C HIS A 270 -0.94 -20.14 -7.22
N PRO A 271 -0.24 -21.22 -6.81
CA PRO A 271 1.23 -21.28 -6.79
C PRO A 271 1.90 -20.92 -8.12
N GLN A 272 1.25 -21.24 -9.25
CA GLN A 272 1.78 -20.94 -10.59
C GLN A 272 1.90 -19.44 -10.87
N GLN A 273 1.09 -18.61 -10.22
CA GLN A 273 1.15 -17.14 -10.36
C GLN A 273 2.31 -16.53 -9.54
N ALA A 274 2.86 -17.29 -8.59
CA ALA A 274 4.00 -16.89 -7.76
C ALA A 274 5.35 -17.29 -8.36
N GLU A 275 5.38 -17.95 -9.52
CA GLU A 275 6.63 -18.41 -10.14
C GLU A 275 7.59 -17.23 -10.37
N GLY A 276 8.81 -17.34 -9.79
CA GLY A 276 9.84 -16.31 -9.87
C GLY A 276 9.57 -15.04 -9.07
N PHE A 277 8.58 -15.03 -8.16
CA PHE A 277 8.27 -13.86 -7.34
C PHE A 277 9.39 -13.52 -6.34
N ASP A 278 10.11 -14.51 -5.84
CA ASP A 278 11.32 -14.37 -5.03
C ASP A 278 12.43 -13.57 -5.75
N TYR A 279 12.65 -13.85 -7.03
CA TYR A 279 13.57 -13.07 -7.87
C TYR A 279 13.12 -11.63 -8.04
N ARG A 280 11.82 -11.39 -8.21
CA ARG A 280 11.26 -10.03 -8.26
C ARG A 280 11.47 -9.31 -6.93
N CYS A 281 11.21 -9.98 -5.81
CA CYS A 281 11.51 -9.44 -4.47
C CYS A 281 12.99 -9.09 -4.30
N LYS A 282 13.89 -9.98 -4.73
CA LYS A 282 15.34 -9.72 -4.67
C LYS A 282 15.73 -8.53 -5.53
N GLN A 283 15.26 -8.48 -6.77
CA GLN A 283 15.57 -7.40 -7.72
C GLN A 283 15.06 -6.04 -7.24
N ALA A 284 13.89 -6.02 -6.63
CA ALA A 284 13.26 -4.81 -6.07
C ALA A 284 13.77 -4.42 -4.67
N GLY A 285 14.75 -5.16 -4.11
CA GLY A 285 15.28 -4.89 -2.77
C GLY A 285 14.33 -5.28 -1.63
N GLN A 286 13.30 -6.10 -1.91
CA GLN A 286 12.32 -6.53 -0.90
C GLN A 286 12.74 -7.82 -0.18
N LEU A 287 13.67 -8.61 -0.70
CA LEU A 287 14.23 -9.76 0.00
C LEU A 287 15.25 -9.30 1.04
N ALA A 288 14.75 -8.97 2.23
CA ALA A 288 15.54 -8.44 3.34
C ALA A 288 16.50 -9.50 3.90
N SER A 289 17.76 -9.12 4.16
CA SER A 289 18.73 -10.04 4.77
C SER A 289 18.35 -10.49 6.18
N LYS A 290 17.61 -9.66 6.91
CA LYS A 290 17.04 -9.98 8.24
C LYS A 290 15.51 -10.03 8.12
N MET A 291 15.01 -10.92 7.26
CA MET A 291 13.57 -11.03 6.95
C MET A 291 12.72 -11.24 8.21
N ARG A 292 13.27 -11.89 9.22
CA ARG A 292 12.57 -12.13 10.50
C ARG A 292 11.99 -10.87 11.15
N PHE A 293 12.54 -9.68 10.90
CA PHE A 293 11.99 -8.43 11.46
C PHE A 293 10.75 -7.92 10.71
N LEU A 294 10.52 -8.42 9.48
CA LEU A 294 9.28 -8.18 8.75
C LEU A 294 8.24 -9.28 9.06
N SER A 295 8.68 -10.52 9.25
CA SER A 295 7.80 -11.69 9.37
C SER A 295 7.39 -12.02 10.82
N ALA A 296 8.30 -11.88 11.80
CA ALA A 296 7.99 -12.21 13.20
C ALA A 296 6.77 -11.46 13.76
N PRO A 297 6.57 -10.15 13.50
CA PRO A 297 5.36 -9.46 13.93
C PRO A 297 4.07 -10.15 13.49
N TRP A 298 4.04 -10.70 12.27
CA TRP A 298 2.88 -11.42 11.75
C TRP A 298 2.51 -12.64 12.60
N VAL A 299 3.49 -13.37 13.13
CA VAL A 299 3.23 -14.54 14.01
C VAL A 299 2.36 -14.12 15.20
N ARG A 300 2.70 -13.00 15.85
CA ARG A 300 1.93 -12.51 17.02
C ARG A 300 0.64 -11.80 16.62
N MET A 301 0.65 -11.07 15.51
CA MET A 301 -0.54 -10.39 15.00
C MET A 301 -1.65 -11.37 14.62
N LEU A 302 -1.29 -12.52 14.01
CA LEU A 302 -2.26 -13.55 13.62
C LEU A 302 -2.74 -14.38 14.83
N GLN A 303 -1.90 -14.55 15.86
CA GLN A 303 -2.29 -15.21 17.11
C GLN A 303 -3.40 -14.43 17.82
N ASN A 304 -4.37 -15.13 18.36
CA ASN A 304 -5.48 -14.55 19.12
C ASN A 304 -6.25 -13.45 18.38
N ASN A 305 -6.17 -13.41 17.06
CA ASN A 305 -6.83 -12.43 16.19
C ASN A 305 -6.49 -10.96 16.56
N VAL A 306 -5.25 -10.67 16.95
CA VAL A 306 -4.81 -9.29 17.26
C VAL A 306 -5.08 -8.35 16.07
N TRP A 307 -4.69 -8.76 14.85
CA TRP A 307 -4.94 -8.04 13.62
C TRP A 307 -6.42 -7.66 13.43
N LEU A 308 -7.34 -8.59 13.75
CA LEU A 308 -8.78 -8.36 13.59
C LEU A 308 -9.33 -7.42 14.68
N LYS A 309 -8.86 -7.58 15.92
CA LYS A 309 -9.21 -6.70 17.04
C LYS A 309 -8.77 -5.26 16.77
N ASN A 310 -7.57 -5.07 16.21
CA ASN A 310 -7.05 -3.77 15.83
C ASN A 310 -7.92 -3.11 14.75
N GLY A 311 -8.30 -3.86 13.70
CA GLY A 311 -9.22 -3.39 12.67
C GLY A 311 -10.60 -3.02 13.23
N GLN A 312 -11.16 -3.88 14.09
CA GLN A 312 -12.46 -3.65 14.74
C GLN A 312 -12.44 -2.40 15.63
N HIS A 313 -11.35 -2.17 16.37
CA HIS A 313 -11.22 -0.99 17.22
C HIS A 313 -11.27 0.30 16.39
N GLY A 314 -10.49 0.39 15.32
CA GLY A 314 -10.53 1.55 14.41
C GLY A 314 -11.92 1.78 13.82
N ASN A 315 -12.61 0.72 13.40
CA ASN A 315 -13.97 0.80 12.86
C ASN A 315 -14.97 1.30 13.93
N ASN A 316 -14.88 0.80 15.16
CA ASN A 316 -15.74 1.22 16.27
C ASN A 316 -15.55 2.71 16.59
N CYS A 317 -14.32 3.20 16.60
CA CYS A 317 -14.03 4.62 16.81
C CYS A 317 -14.60 5.49 15.68
N ALA A 318 -14.47 5.05 14.42
CA ALA A 318 -15.04 5.75 13.28
C ALA A 318 -16.58 5.85 13.36
N LEU A 319 -17.24 4.74 13.69
CA LEU A 319 -18.69 4.69 13.83
C LEU A 319 -19.17 5.53 15.01
N ALA A 320 -18.48 5.46 16.16
CA ALA A 320 -18.78 6.27 17.33
C ALA A 320 -18.66 7.77 17.00
N PHE A 321 -17.59 8.17 16.32
CA PHE A 321 -17.41 9.55 15.86
C PHE A 321 -18.55 10.02 14.96
N ALA A 322 -18.91 9.22 13.94
CA ALA A 322 -20.01 9.56 13.04
C ALA A 322 -21.36 9.74 13.78
N ASN A 323 -21.64 8.87 14.77
CA ASN A 323 -22.85 8.98 15.59
C ASN A 323 -22.86 10.25 16.47
N LEU A 324 -21.70 10.64 17.03
CA LEU A 324 -21.58 11.83 17.87
C LEU A 324 -21.81 13.15 17.11
N ILE A 325 -21.54 13.17 15.83
CA ILE A 325 -21.70 14.37 14.97
C ILE A 325 -22.96 14.32 14.10
N ALA A 326 -23.76 13.26 14.21
CA ALA A 326 -24.97 13.11 13.41
C ALA A 326 -25.97 14.24 13.65
N GLY A 327 -26.56 14.77 12.59
CA GLY A 327 -27.56 15.84 12.64
C GLY A 327 -27.02 17.21 12.99
N LEU A 328 -25.72 17.41 13.13
CA LEU A 328 -25.13 18.72 13.33
C LEU A 328 -25.30 19.58 12.06
N PRO A 329 -25.62 20.90 12.21
CA PRO A 329 -25.73 21.80 11.08
C PRO A 329 -24.36 21.91 10.36
N GLN A 330 -24.38 21.98 9.01
CA GLN A 330 -23.20 22.13 8.16
C GLN A 330 -22.22 20.93 8.20
N VAL A 331 -22.61 19.80 8.79
CA VAL A 331 -21.83 18.56 8.85
C VAL A 331 -22.59 17.47 8.08
N GLU A 332 -22.02 17.00 6.98
CA GLU A 332 -22.64 15.98 6.13
C GLU A 332 -21.66 14.82 5.88
N LEU A 333 -22.10 13.58 6.08
CA LEU A 333 -21.35 12.41 5.67
C LEU A 333 -21.35 12.32 4.13
N ILE A 334 -20.16 12.22 3.53
CA ILE A 334 -20.01 12.02 2.08
C ILE A 334 -20.25 10.55 1.71
N PHE A 335 -19.76 9.63 2.56
CA PHE A 335 -19.91 8.19 2.38
C PHE A 335 -20.42 7.54 3.67
N PRO A 336 -21.15 6.42 3.59
CA PRO A 336 -21.45 5.59 4.76
C PRO A 336 -20.16 5.13 5.46
N VAL A 337 -20.17 5.09 6.79
CA VAL A 337 -19.02 4.60 7.57
C VAL A 337 -19.06 3.09 7.63
N GLN A 338 -18.16 2.43 6.88
CA GLN A 338 -18.07 0.97 6.81
C GLN A 338 -16.70 0.43 7.28
N ALA A 339 -15.70 1.31 7.41
CA ALA A 339 -14.38 0.97 7.91
C ALA A 339 -13.89 2.07 8.86
N ASN A 340 -12.58 2.22 9.01
CA ASN A 340 -11.97 3.15 9.95
C ASN A 340 -11.83 4.59 9.44
N ALA A 341 -12.57 4.98 8.39
CA ALA A 341 -12.53 6.32 7.81
C ALA A 341 -13.90 7.01 7.84
N VAL A 342 -13.90 8.30 8.15
CA VAL A 342 -15.09 9.16 8.08
C VAL A 342 -14.80 10.33 7.16
N PHE A 343 -15.62 10.51 6.13
CA PHE A 343 -15.51 11.58 5.15
C PHE A 343 -16.65 12.55 5.34
N LEU A 344 -16.30 13.82 5.61
CA LEU A 344 -17.26 14.87 5.92
C LEU A 344 -17.18 16.02 4.91
N ARG A 345 -18.33 16.48 4.46
CA ARG A 345 -18.45 17.81 3.86
C ARG A 345 -18.58 18.81 5.00
N LEU A 346 -17.55 19.66 5.16
CA LEU A 346 -17.45 20.69 6.18
C LEU A 346 -17.15 22.04 5.52
N PRO A 347 -17.77 23.16 5.97
CA PRO A 347 -17.38 24.49 5.55
C PRO A 347 -15.89 24.75 5.79
N GLN A 348 -15.25 25.54 4.94
CA GLN A 348 -13.83 25.88 5.08
C GLN A 348 -13.53 26.60 6.41
N SER A 349 -14.46 27.43 6.91
CA SER A 349 -14.34 28.10 8.20
C SER A 349 -14.28 27.10 9.37
N LEU A 350 -15.11 26.05 9.35
CA LEU A 350 -15.11 24.99 10.35
C LEU A 350 -13.81 24.18 10.28
N GLN A 351 -13.35 23.81 9.08
CA GLN A 351 -12.07 23.12 8.91
C GLN A 351 -10.90 23.95 9.44
N THR A 352 -10.88 25.26 9.17
CA THR A 352 -9.85 26.19 9.67
C THR A 352 -9.88 26.28 11.19
N SER A 353 -11.07 26.40 11.79
CA SER A 353 -11.24 26.45 13.23
C SER A 353 -10.76 25.17 13.94
N LEU A 354 -11.02 24.00 13.35
CA LEU A 354 -10.51 22.73 13.86
C LEU A 354 -8.97 22.68 13.81
N ARG A 355 -8.36 23.10 12.68
CA ARG A 355 -6.88 23.14 12.56
C ARG A 355 -6.27 24.11 13.56
N ASN A 356 -6.89 25.26 13.82
CA ASN A 356 -6.46 26.23 14.83
C ASN A 356 -6.55 25.68 16.27
N ARG A 357 -7.44 24.72 16.53
CA ARG A 357 -7.51 23.97 17.80
C ARG A 357 -6.48 22.82 17.87
N GLY A 358 -5.66 22.62 16.83
CA GLY A 358 -4.62 21.59 16.77
C GLY A 358 -5.03 20.28 16.13
N TRP A 359 -6.28 20.14 15.67
CA TRP A 359 -6.73 18.92 15.01
C TRP A 359 -6.09 18.74 13.64
N ARG A 360 -5.59 17.53 13.35
CA ARG A 360 -4.98 17.15 12.09
C ARG A 360 -5.87 16.14 11.36
N PHE A 361 -6.24 16.47 10.13
CA PHE A 361 -6.99 15.65 9.20
C PHE A 361 -6.66 16.09 7.77
N TYR A 362 -6.86 15.21 6.81
CA TYR A 362 -6.65 15.55 5.41
C TYR A 362 -7.92 16.06 4.75
N THR A 363 -7.74 16.94 3.76
CA THR A 363 -8.76 17.21 2.76
C THR A 363 -8.55 16.20 1.65
N PHE A 364 -9.56 15.45 1.29
CA PHE A 364 -9.48 14.33 0.37
C PHE A 364 -10.50 14.51 -0.77
N ILE A 365 -10.65 13.50 -1.62
CA ILE A 365 -11.49 13.46 -2.84
C ILE A 365 -12.74 14.35 -2.72
N GLY A 366 -12.95 15.24 -3.69
CA GLY A 366 -14.11 16.13 -3.72
C GLY A 366 -14.09 17.28 -2.70
N GLY A 367 -12.94 17.56 -2.06
CA GLY A 367 -12.77 18.63 -1.07
C GLY A 367 -13.26 18.29 0.33
N GLY A 368 -13.67 17.05 0.58
CA GLY A 368 -14.12 16.56 1.88
C GLY A 368 -13.00 16.44 2.91
N ALA A 369 -13.32 16.65 4.19
CA ALA A 369 -12.43 16.36 5.30
C ALA A 369 -12.45 14.86 5.60
N ARG A 370 -11.29 14.20 5.56
CA ARG A 370 -11.12 12.79 5.92
C ARG A 370 -10.55 12.66 7.31
N PHE A 371 -11.25 11.95 8.17
CA PHE A 371 -10.79 11.53 9.49
C PHE A 371 -10.54 10.04 9.49
N MET A 372 -9.35 9.62 9.90
CA MET A 372 -8.91 8.22 9.92
C MET A 372 -8.67 7.76 11.35
N PHE A 373 -9.25 6.64 11.72
CA PHE A 373 -9.18 6.06 13.06
C PHE A 373 -8.29 4.81 13.05
N SER A 374 -7.18 4.90 13.76
CA SER A 374 -6.16 3.86 13.82
C SER A 374 -6.49 2.76 14.85
N TRP A 375 -5.66 1.74 14.87
CA TRP A 375 -5.75 0.62 15.81
C TRP A 375 -5.61 1.06 17.28
N ASP A 376 -4.97 2.20 17.57
CA ASP A 376 -4.74 2.78 18.90
C ASP A 376 -5.56 4.05 19.15
N ALA A 377 -6.60 4.31 18.35
CA ALA A 377 -7.41 5.51 18.50
C ALA A 377 -8.03 5.61 19.89
N ASP A 378 -7.79 6.74 20.58
CA ASP A 378 -8.30 6.99 21.92
C ASP A 378 -9.74 7.55 21.87
N MET A 379 -10.71 6.86 22.46
CA MET A 379 -12.11 7.25 22.49
C MET A 379 -12.33 8.62 23.14
N GLN A 380 -11.55 9.01 24.14
CA GLN A 380 -11.67 10.35 24.76
C GLN A 380 -11.31 11.45 23.73
N ARG A 381 -10.33 11.18 22.87
CA ARG A 381 -9.96 12.09 21.77
C ARG A 381 -11.01 12.13 20.66
N VAL A 382 -11.64 11.01 20.38
CA VAL A 382 -12.78 10.93 19.45
C VAL A 382 -13.93 11.79 19.94
N GLU A 383 -14.31 11.66 21.22
CA GLU A 383 -15.35 12.44 21.86
C GLU A 383 -15.01 13.94 21.89
N GLN A 384 -13.74 14.29 22.16
CA GLN A 384 -13.28 15.67 22.16
C GLN A 384 -13.34 16.30 20.77
N LEU A 385 -12.92 15.57 19.71
CA LEU A 385 -13.05 16.04 18.34
C LEU A 385 -14.53 16.31 17.99
N ALA A 386 -15.41 15.38 18.33
CA ALA A 386 -16.83 15.52 18.08
C ALA A 386 -17.43 16.74 18.84
N ALA A 387 -17.03 16.94 20.11
CA ALA A 387 -17.44 18.10 20.90
C ALA A 387 -16.95 19.42 20.29
N ASP A 388 -15.71 19.47 19.80
CA ASP A 388 -15.16 20.65 19.14
C ASP A 388 -15.87 20.95 17.81
N ILE A 389 -16.19 19.94 17.00
CA ILE A 389 -17.01 20.12 15.79
C ILE A 389 -18.38 20.70 16.16
N LYS A 390 -19.04 20.13 17.16
CA LYS A 390 -20.36 20.59 17.65
C LYS A 390 -20.30 22.03 18.11
N ALA A 391 -19.31 22.39 18.95
CA ALA A 391 -19.17 23.75 19.46
C ALA A 391 -18.96 24.77 18.33
N ILE A 392 -18.16 24.44 17.30
CA ILE A 392 -17.90 25.34 16.17
C ILE A 392 -19.16 25.43 15.28
N ALA A 393 -19.79 24.30 14.96
CA ALA A 393 -20.97 24.27 14.10
C ALA A 393 -22.16 25.05 14.69
N LEU A 394 -22.33 25.02 16.01
CA LEU A 394 -23.42 25.77 16.71
C LEU A 394 -23.07 27.23 16.93
N ALA A 395 -21.80 27.61 17.02
CA ALA A 395 -21.39 29.01 17.20
C ALA A 395 -21.45 29.84 15.91
N GLY A 396 -21.52 29.21 14.75
CA GLY A 396 -21.65 29.86 13.43
C GLY A 396 -23.08 30.18 13.02
N HIS A 397 -24.01 30.02 13.96
CA HIS A 397 -25.39 30.44 13.89
C HIS A 397 -25.63 31.53 14.95
#